data_91297ba1e2974736bd56e7febca27f74
#
_entry.id   91297ba1e2974736bd56e7febca27f74
#
_cell.length_a   1.000
_cell.length_b   1.000
_cell.length_c   1.000
_cell.angle_alpha   90.00
_cell.angle_beta   90.00
_cell.angle_gamma   90.00
#
_symmetry.space_group_name_H-M   'P 1'
#
loop_
_entity.id
_entity.type
_entity.pdbx_description
1 polymer ?
#
loop_
_entity_poly.entity_id
_entity_poly.type
_entity_poly.pdbx_seq_one_letter_code
_entity_poly.pdbx_strand_id
1 'polypeptide(L)'
;MIVGLTACGSSNEPAATASTDSGNTAATTADNSGSAAAGNVSMTFTWWGNQTRNERTQAALDLYSEQNPGVTFDTQPAEWNDYWTKLSTLAAGNSLPECLQMDYSYLAQYVAADLLVDLTPYVEDGTLDVSNVSQGILDAGSIDGKLYAICAGMNAPSLFYNKTLLDSLGITVKDNMTIDEFEAVAREVYEKSGVKTDLPYSAGDNYLPYAMRSHDVVKLFNEDSLNVTDAASLVPGFQIYEDGVKDGWIIGADVHAELTSNSVEQSPLVYISSEATQSWCGFFWSNQLSAMVAAAPEGMEIGITTWPSENPQKSNFLKPSQFFAVSRDAGENEAEAVKVVNYLLNSEDANKILLGERGVPASSVVASAIAPLQDETAQVVTKYVNDVVTPNCSAISPAIPDGANEVYDYYNQLVDKILYGQMTAQEAAEDLFKMGNQIMSR
;
A
#
# COMPACT_ATOMS: atom_id res chain seq x y z
N MET A 1 -0.07 -17.90 -53.93
CA MET A 1 -0.52 -19.28 -53.92
C MET A 1 -1.48 -19.39 -52.77
N ILE A 2 -2.72 -19.11 -52.85
CA ILE A 2 -3.93 -19.71 -53.46
C ILE A 2 -3.93 -21.23 -53.24
N VAL A 3 -4.88 -21.67 -52.49
CA VAL A 3 -5.85 -22.79 -52.55
C VAL A 3 -6.28 -23.06 -51.10
N GLY A 4 -7.48 -22.93 -50.57
CA GLY A 4 -8.85 -23.01 -51.14
C GLY A 4 -9.50 -24.36 -50.89
N LEU A 5 -10.72 -24.29 -50.38
CA LEU A 5 -11.82 -25.23 -50.45
C LEU A 5 -12.15 -26.03 -49.19
N THR A 6 -13.27 -25.71 -48.54
CA THR A 6 -14.73 -26.11 -48.70
C THR A 6 -15.00 -27.46 -48.05
N ALA A 7 -15.95 -27.61 -47.23
CA ALA A 7 -17.36 -27.32 -46.98
C ALA A 7 -18.16 -28.61 -46.84
N CYS A 8 -19.32 -28.51 -46.23
CA CYS A 8 -20.48 -29.46 -46.19
C CYS A 8 -20.42 -30.55 -45.10
N GLY A 9 -21.45 -30.80 -44.29
CA GLY A 9 -22.86 -30.40 -44.26
C GLY A 9 -23.71 -31.55 -43.72
N SER A 10 -24.85 -31.18 -43.19
CA SER A 10 -26.08 -31.98 -43.01
C SER A 10 -26.30 -32.72 -41.69
N SER A 11 -27.12 -32.19 -40.81
CA SER A 11 -28.61 -32.34 -40.63
C SER A 11 -29.09 -33.77 -40.31
N ASN A 12 -29.76 -33.90 -39.15
CA ASN A 12 -31.11 -34.43 -39.02
C ASN A 12 -31.61 -34.42 -37.59
N GLU A 13 -32.68 -33.68 -37.37
CA GLU A 13 -33.74 -34.02 -36.40
C GLU A 13 -34.68 -35.06 -37.00
N PRO A 14 -35.51 -35.81 -36.23
CA PRO A 14 -36.79 -35.29 -35.77
C PRO A 14 -37.30 -35.82 -34.41
N ALA A 15 -37.99 -34.99 -33.68
CA ALA A 15 -39.43 -34.83 -33.40
C ALA A 15 -40.16 -35.94 -32.60
N ALA A 16 -40.62 -35.48 -31.42
CA ALA A 16 -41.94 -35.60 -30.78
C ALA A 16 -42.55 -36.96 -30.50
N THR A 17 -43.01 -37.14 -29.25
CA THR A 17 -44.45 -37.32 -28.94
C THR A 17 -44.76 -37.17 -27.46
N ALA A 18 -45.83 -36.45 -27.20
CA ALA A 18 -46.48 -36.24 -25.90
C ALA A 18 -47.36 -37.45 -25.52
N SER A 19 -47.58 -37.65 -24.21
CA SER A 19 -48.87 -38.08 -23.70
C SER A 19 -49.06 -37.73 -22.22
N THR A 20 -50.18 -37.12 -22.01
CA THR A 20 -50.86 -36.74 -20.77
C THR A 20 -51.24 -37.95 -19.93
N ASP A 21 -51.15 -37.86 -18.60
CA ASP A 21 -52.30 -38.31 -17.77
C ASP A 21 -52.33 -37.56 -16.44
N SER A 22 -53.57 -37.24 -16.04
CA SER A 22 -53.96 -36.46 -14.89
C SER A 22 -54.16 -37.38 -13.67
N GLY A 23 -53.76 -36.92 -12.46
CA GLY A 23 -54.10 -37.59 -11.21
C GLY A 23 -54.03 -36.62 -10.03
N ASN A 24 -55.17 -36.03 -9.74
CA ASN A 24 -55.46 -35.15 -8.60
C ASN A 24 -55.50 -35.96 -7.29
N THR A 25 -54.80 -35.57 -6.23
CA THR A 25 -55.22 -35.81 -4.87
C THR A 25 -54.67 -34.75 -3.87
N ALA A 26 -55.55 -34.40 -2.97
CA ALA A 26 -55.63 -33.22 -2.13
C ALA A 26 -54.56 -33.02 -1.04
N ALA A 27 -54.48 -31.76 -0.70
CA ALA A 27 -53.81 -31.03 0.37
C ALA A 27 -53.64 -31.76 1.71
N THR A 28 -52.45 -31.56 2.30
CA THR A 28 -52.23 -31.36 3.72
C THR A 28 -51.25 -30.19 3.89
N THR A 29 -51.80 -29.14 4.46
CA THR A 29 -51.04 -27.98 4.94
C THR A 29 -50.13 -28.43 6.08
N ALA A 30 -48.82 -28.38 5.87
CA ALA A 30 -47.84 -28.29 6.92
C ALA A 30 -47.13 -26.96 6.72
N ASP A 31 -47.35 -26.10 7.71
CA ASP A 31 -46.64 -24.87 7.93
C ASP A 31 -45.14 -25.23 8.04
N ASN A 32 -44.40 -24.93 7.00
CA ASN A 32 -42.93 -25.01 7.05
C ASN A 32 -42.47 -23.60 6.71
N SER A 33 -42.11 -22.86 7.77
CA SER A 33 -41.33 -21.65 7.66
C SER A 33 -39.97 -22.03 7.06
N GLY A 34 -40.01 -22.26 5.77
CA GLY A 34 -38.83 -22.52 4.96
C GLY A 34 -38.02 -21.23 4.83
N SER A 35 -36.83 -21.24 5.40
CA SER A 35 -35.73 -20.43 4.94
C SER A 35 -35.80 -20.38 3.40
N ALA A 36 -35.96 -19.20 2.84
CA ALA A 36 -35.81 -19.01 1.40
C ALA A 36 -34.46 -19.61 1.03
N ALA A 37 -34.45 -20.54 0.07
CA ALA A 37 -33.19 -21.02 -0.49
C ALA A 37 -32.49 -19.80 -1.07
N ALA A 38 -31.34 -19.43 -0.49
CA ALA A 38 -30.48 -18.41 -1.02
C ALA A 38 -30.17 -18.79 -2.48
N GLY A 39 -30.52 -17.92 -3.42
CA GLY A 39 -30.18 -18.14 -4.84
C GLY A 39 -28.67 -18.30 -4.94
N ASN A 40 -28.22 -19.10 -5.89
CA ASN A 40 -26.78 -19.20 -6.17
C ASN A 40 -26.27 -17.83 -6.62
N VAL A 41 -25.29 -17.29 -5.89
CA VAL A 41 -24.60 -16.04 -6.19
C VAL A 41 -23.23 -16.39 -6.75
N SER A 42 -22.96 -15.94 -7.96
CA SER A 42 -21.63 -16.04 -8.56
C SER A 42 -21.07 -14.64 -8.74
N MET A 43 -19.92 -14.38 -8.15
CA MET A 43 -19.25 -13.07 -8.19
C MET A 43 -17.86 -13.19 -8.79
N THR A 44 -17.42 -12.14 -9.46
CA THR A 44 -16.03 -11.99 -9.90
C THR A 44 -15.26 -11.17 -8.87
N PHE A 45 -14.08 -11.66 -8.50
CA PHE A 45 -13.14 -10.91 -7.67
C PHE A 45 -11.80 -10.75 -8.38
N THR A 46 -11.35 -9.53 -8.51
CA THR A 46 -10.08 -9.21 -9.17
C THR A 46 -9.12 -8.48 -8.24
N TRP A 47 -7.82 -8.78 -8.36
CA TRP A 47 -6.75 -8.12 -7.60
C TRP A 47 -5.44 -8.17 -8.38
N TRP A 48 -4.47 -7.31 -7.99
CA TRP A 48 -3.08 -7.46 -8.44
C TRP A 48 -2.23 -8.09 -7.33
N GLY A 49 -1.21 -8.83 -7.73
CA GLY A 49 -0.27 -9.40 -6.76
C GLY A 49 0.61 -10.51 -7.32
N ASN A 50 1.52 -10.93 -6.48
CA ASN A 50 2.41 -12.06 -6.75
C ASN A 50 1.70 -13.41 -6.52
N GLN A 51 2.41 -14.51 -6.79
CA GLN A 51 1.87 -15.86 -6.64
C GLN A 51 1.37 -16.16 -5.23
N THR A 52 2.10 -15.74 -4.18
CA THR A 52 1.70 -15.96 -2.78
C THR A 52 0.37 -15.26 -2.46
N ARG A 53 0.19 -14.03 -2.94
CA ARG A 53 -1.09 -13.30 -2.81
C ARG A 53 -2.21 -14.02 -3.50
N ASN A 54 -1.96 -14.52 -4.72
CA ASN A 54 -2.95 -15.22 -5.50
C ASN A 54 -3.44 -16.48 -4.77
N GLU A 55 -2.52 -17.32 -4.30
CA GLU A 55 -2.83 -18.56 -3.57
C GLU A 55 -3.58 -18.29 -2.27
N ARG A 56 -3.14 -17.32 -1.47
CA ARG A 56 -3.79 -16.98 -0.20
C ARG A 56 -5.16 -16.36 -0.38
N THR A 57 -5.32 -15.45 -1.37
CA THR A 57 -6.61 -14.83 -1.62
C THR A 57 -7.61 -15.86 -2.12
N GLN A 58 -7.19 -16.73 -3.06
CA GLN A 58 -8.03 -17.83 -3.53
C GLN A 58 -8.50 -18.73 -2.36
N ALA A 59 -7.57 -19.17 -1.52
CA ALA A 59 -7.91 -20.04 -0.38
C ALA A 59 -8.85 -19.35 0.63
N ALA A 60 -8.74 -18.05 0.85
CA ALA A 60 -9.65 -17.31 1.71
C ALA A 60 -11.07 -17.21 1.10
N LEU A 61 -11.18 -17.05 -0.22
CA LEU A 61 -12.46 -17.02 -0.92
C LEU A 61 -13.09 -18.42 -1.03
N ASP A 62 -12.29 -19.47 -1.18
CA ASP A 62 -12.76 -20.85 -1.14
C ASP A 62 -13.37 -21.17 0.23
N LEU A 63 -12.71 -20.75 1.32
CA LEU A 63 -13.24 -20.87 2.68
C LEU A 63 -14.56 -20.10 2.86
N TYR A 64 -14.68 -18.90 2.28
CA TYR A 64 -15.95 -18.16 2.28
C TYR A 64 -17.07 -18.96 1.60
N SER A 65 -16.79 -19.55 0.42
CA SER A 65 -17.74 -20.38 -0.30
C SER A 65 -18.15 -21.63 0.46
N GLU A 66 -17.22 -22.26 1.21
CA GLU A 66 -17.51 -23.39 2.08
C GLU A 66 -18.45 -22.99 3.23
N GLN A 67 -18.24 -21.82 3.82
CA GLN A 67 -19.04 -21.28 4.92
C GLN A 67 -20.40 -20.72 4.46
N ASN A 68 -20.51 -20.32 3.18
CA ASN A 68 -21.71 -19.72 2.58
C ASN A 68 -22.15 -20.54 1.35
N PRO A 69 -22.79 -21.72 1.53
CA PRO A 69 -23.20 -22.56 0.43
C PRO A 69 -24.11 -21.82 -0.55
N GLY A 70 -23.74 -21.81 -1.83
CA GLY A 70 -24.43 -21.08 -2.90
C GLY A 70 -23.69 -19.81 -3.35
N VAL A 71 -22.63 -19.38 -2.67
CA VAL A 71 -21.74 -18.30 -3.11
C VAL A 71 -20.50 -18.90 -3.77
N THR A 72 -20.17 -18.44 -4.97
CA THR A 72 -18.98 -18.88 -5.72
C THR A 72 -18.26 -17.68 -6.33
N PHE A 73 -16.96 -17.84 -6.59
CA PHE A 73 -16.12 -16.78 -7.15
C PHE A 73 -15.47 -17.20 -8.47
N ASP A 74 -15.53 -16.31 -9.47
CA ASP A 74 -14.60 -16.26 -10.60
C ASP A 74 -13.45 -15.33 -10.23
N THR A 75 -12.25 -15.86 -9.99
CA THR A 75 -11.11 -15.10 -9.53
C THR A 75 -10.19 -14.69 -10.66
N GLN A 76 -9.81 -13.43 -10.72
CA GLN A 76 -9.08 -12.85 -11.83
C GLN A 76 -7.86 -12.04 -11.35
N PRO A 77 -6.80 -12.71 -10.83
CA PRO A 77 -5.56 -12.02 -10.47
C PRO A 77 -4.79 -11.56 -11.71
N ALA A 78 -4.02 -10.47 -11.57
CA ALA A 78 -3.16 -9.94 -12.62
C ALA A 78 -1.89 -9.29 -12.04
N GLU A 79 -0.90 -9.04 -12.89
CA GLU A 79 0.22 -8.16 -12.55
C GLU A 79 -0.22 -6.69 -12.56
N TRP A 80 0.52 -5.81 -11.88
CA TRP A 80 0.13 -4.42 -11.65
C TRP A 80 -0.31 -3.66 -12.92
N ASN A 81 0.52 -3.66 -13.97
CA ASN A 81 0.23 -2.91 -15.19
C ASN A 81 -0.97 -3.50 -15.96
N ASP A 82 -1.05 -4.81 -16.03
CA ASP A 82 -2.14 -5.52 -16.72
C ASP A 82 -3.46 -5.34 -15.98
N TYR A 83 -3.41 -5.29 -14.65
CA TYR A 83 -4.56 -5.06 -13.79
C TYR A 83 -5.27 -3.75 -14.15
N TRP A 84 -4.55 -2.64 -14.16
CA TRP A 84 -5.13 -1.32 -14.43
C TRP A 84 -5.58 -1.16 -15.88
N THR A 85 -4.85 -1.74 -16.84
CA THR A 85 -5.24 -1.77 -18.26
C THR A 85 -6.56 -2.53 -18.45
N LYS A 86 -6.70 -3.68 -17.80
CA LYS A 86 -7.91 -4.50 -17.83
C LYS A 86 -9.06 -3.76 -17.14
N LEU A 87 -8.83 -3.24 -15.94
CA LEU A 87 -9.88 -2.61 -15.14
C LEU A 87 -10.46 -1.36 -15.83
N SER A 88 -9.62 -0.53 -16.47
CA SER A 88 -10.08 0.62 -17.25
C SER A 88 -10.92 0.22 -18.46
N THR A 89 -10.59 -0.89 -19.11
CA THR A 89 -11.37 -1.43 -20.23
C THR A 89 -12.75 -1.94 -19.76
N LEU A 90 -12.79 -2.64 -18.64
CA LEU A 90 -14.02 -3.16 -18.04
C LEU A 90 -14.92 -2.02 -17.53
N ALA A 91 -14.35 -0.98 -16.93
CA ALA A 91 -15.06 0.22 -16.50
C ALA A 91 -15.75 0.92 -17.67
N ALA A 92 -15.07 1.07 -18.81
CA ALA A 92 -15.64 1.66 -20.01
C ALA A 92 -16.78 0.81 -20.61
N GLY A 93 -16.80 -0.50 -20.30
CA GLY A 93 -17.83 -1.45 -20.74
C GLY A 93 -18.99 -1.65 -19.77
N ASN A 94 -19.01 -0.98 -18.60
CA ASN A 94 -19.92 -1.23 -17.47
C ASN A 94 -19.97 -2.74 -17.12
N SER A 95 -18.79 -3.32 -16.95
CA SER A 95 -18.60 -4.74 -16.65
C SER A 95 -17.47 -4.98 -15.65
N LEU A 96 -17.32 -4.06 -14.68
CA LEU A 96 -16.38 -4.24 -13.58
C LEU A 96 -16.73 -5.48 -12.76
N PRO A 97 -15.72 -6.21 -12.25
CA PRO A 97 -15.92 -7.25 -11.25
C PRO A 97 -16.66 -6.71 -10.02
N GLU A 98 -17.51 -7.54 -9.40
CA GLU A 98 -18.27 -7.15 -8.22
C GLU A 98 -17.36 -6.73 -7.08
N CYS A 99 -16.30 -7.50 -6.81
CA CYS A 99 -15.28 -7.18 -5.82
C CYS A 99 -13.95 -6.89 -6.52
N LEU A 100 -13.29 -5.84 -6.09
CA LEU A 100 -12.02 -5.45 -6.67
C LEU A 100 -11.06 -4.89 -5.62
N GLN A 101 -9.77 -5.08 -5.87
CA GLN A 101 -8.71 -4.44 -5.12
C GLN A 101 -8.46 -3.06 -5.71
N MET A 102 -8.33 -2.03 -4.85
CA MET A 102 -8.13 -0.65 -5.26
C MET A 102 -6.84 -0.10 -4.68
N ASP A 103 -6.16 0.76 -5.44
CA ASP A 103 -5.03 1.54 -4.96
C ASP A 103 -5.46 2.96 -4.62
N TYR A 104 -4.76 3.56 -3.65
CA TYR A 104 -5.04 4.90 -3.17
C TYR A 104 -4.98 5.96 -4.29
N SER A 105 -4.03 5.82 -5.23
CA SER A 105 -3.83 6.76 -6.34
C SER A 105 -4.97 6.75 -7.37
N TYR A 106 -5.76 5.68 -7.44
CA TYR A 106 -6.88 5.55 -8.37
C TYR A 106 -8.25 5.74 -7.72
N LEU A 107 -8.33 5.68 -6.38
CA LEU A 107 -9.60 5.70 -5.65
C LEU A 107 -10.47 6.92 -6.02
N ALA A 108 -9.89 8.12 -5.97
CA ALA A 108 -10.62 9.35 -6.27
C ALA A 108 -11.16 9.37 -7.71
N GLN A 109 -10.40 8.89 -8.68
CA GLN A 109 -10.82 8.81 -10.07
C GLN A 109 -12.01 7.87 -10.25
N TYR A 110 -11.98 6.69 -9.59
CA TYR A 110 -13.07 5.71 -9.70
C TYR A 110 -14.35 6.20 -9.01
N VAL A 111 -14.22 6.90 -7.88
CA VAL A 111 -15.36 7.52 -7.20
C VAL A 111 -15.96 8.66 -8.04
N ALA A 112 -15.14 9.54 -8.61
CA ALA A 112 -15.59 10.62 -9.48
C ALA A 112 -16.31 10.12 -10.74
N ALA A 113 -15.93 8.93 -11.22
CA ALA A 113 -16.59 8.27 -12.36
C ALA A 113 -17.82 7.43 -11.97
N ASP A 114 -18.27 7.48 -10.72
CA ASP A 114 -19.40 6.71 -10.16
C ASP A 114 -19.29 5.18 -10.39
N LEU A 115 -18.06 4.64 -10.26
CA LEU A 115 -17.76 3.23 -10.50
C LEU A 115 -17.79 2.37 -9.23
N LEU A 116 -17.73 2.98 -8.03
CA LEU A 116 -17.69 2.28 -6.76
C LEU A 116 -18.95 2.52 -5.93
N VAL A 117 -19.32 1.51 -5.14
CA VAL A 117 -20.43 1.57 -4.20
C VAL A 117 -20.06 2.43 -2.99
N ASP A 118 -20.97 3.29 -2.55
CA ASP A 118 -20.90 3.95 -1.25
C ASP A 118 -21.15 2.91 -0.14
N LEU A 119 -20.13 2.59 0.63
CA LEU A 119 -20.18 1.59 1.70
C LEU A 119 -20.74 2.17 3.02
N THR A 120 -20.96 3.49 3.12
CA THR A 120 -21.44 4.15 4.34
C THR A 120 -22.75 3.55 4.86
N PRO A 121 -23.78 3.29 4.02
CA PRO A 121 -25.02 2.68 4.50
C PRO A 121 -24.81 1.28 5.10
N TYR A 122 -23.84 0.52 4.61
CA TYR A 122 -23.51 -0.82 5.10
C TYR A 122 -22.72 -0.80 6.41
N VAL A 123 -22.02 0.30 6.69
CA VAL A 123 -21.46 0.55 8.03
C VAL A 123 -22.57 0.90 9.01
N GLU A 124 -23.52 1.74 8.61
CA GLU A 124 -24.64 2.17 9.44
C GLU A 124 -25.60 1.02 9.82
N ASP A 125 -25.84 0.08 8.93
CA ASP A 125 -26.70 -1.08 9.17
C ASP A 125 -25.96 -2.28 9.80
N GLY A 126 -24.63 -2.20 9.93
CA GLY A 126 -23.77 -3.22 10.53
C GLY A 126 -23.39 -4.38 9.61
N THR A 127 -23.71 -4.34 8.32
CA THR A 127 -23.26 -5.33 7.33
C THR A 127 -21.74 -5.27 7.16
N LEU A 128 -21.14 -4.07 7.24
CA LEU A 128 -19.71 -3.83 7.25
C LEU A 128 -19.28 -3.33 8.64
N ASP A 129 -18.67 -4.20 9.44
CA ASP A 129 -18.17 -3.84 10.77
C ASP A 129 -16.79 -3.19 10.68
N VAL A 130 -16.71 -1.92 11.01
CA VAL A 130 -15.46 -1.12 11.05
C VAL A 130 -15.06 -0.75 12.49
N SER A 131 -15.66 -1.34 13.51
CA SER A 131 -15.44 -0.99 14.93
C SER A 131 -14.00 -1.17 15.40
N ASN A 132 -13.23 -2.03 14.72
CA ASN A 132 -11.83 -2.31 15.03
C ASN A 132 -10.84 -1.64 14.05
N VAL A 133 -11.32 -0.69 13.25
CA VAL A 133 -10.51 0.09 12.30
C VAL A 133 -10.43 1.53 12.78
N SER A 134 -9.23 2.11 12.83
CA SER A 134 -9.09 3.50 13.28
C SER A 134 -9.68 4.48 12.28
N GLN A 135 -10.20 5.63 12.77
CA GLN A 135 -10.83 6.65 11.92
C GLN A 135 -9.90 7.13 10.80
N GLY A 136 -8.61 7.34 11.09
CA GLY A 136 -7.66 7.78 10.06
C GLY A 136 -7.50 6.78 8.91
N ILE A 137 -7.69 5.48 9.17
CA ILE A 137 -7.66 4.44 8.13
C ILE A 137 -8.97 4.47 7.31
N LEU A 138 -10.11 4.68 7.95
CA LEU A 138 -11.40 4.85 7.28
C LEU A 138 -11.40 6.11 6.39
N ASP A 139 -10.81 7.18 6.88
CA ASP A 139 -10.68 8.44 6.12
C ASP A 139 -9.90 8.23 4.81
N ALA A 140 -8.92 7.32 4.78
CA ALA A 140 -8.17 7.02 3.56
C ALA A 140 -9.00 6.31 2.48
N GLY A 141 -10.03 5.57 2.86
CA GLY A 141 -10.98 4.93 1.94
C GLY A 141 -12.21 5.79 1.64
N SER A 142 -12.24 7.03 2.15
CA SER A 142 -13.37 7.94 2.08
C SER A 142 -13.12 9.12 1.15
N ILE A 143 -14.15 9.50 0.39
CA ILE A 143 -14.18 10.70 -0.46
C ILE A 143 -15.44 11.48 -0.10
N ASP A 144 -15.30 12.78 0.15
CA ASP A 144 -16.42 13.68 0.51
C ASP A 144 -17.27 13.16 1.68
N GLY A 145 -16.62 12.53 2.67
CA GLY A 145 -17.26 12.00 3.88
C GLY A 145 -18.02 10.69 3.70
N LYS A 146 -17.89 10.01 2.56
CA LYS A 146 -18.47 8.71 2.25
C LYS A 146 -17.38 7.68 2.08
N LEU A 147 -17.58 6.49 2.61
CA LEU A 147 -16.66 5.39 2.52
C LEU A 147 -16.89 4.60 1.21
N TYR A 148 -15.87 4.45 0.38
CA TYR A 148 -15.93 3.71 -0.88
C TYR A 148 -15.02 2.49 -0.94
N ALA A 149 -14.03 2.42 -0.05
CA ALA A 149 -13.10 1.31 -0.01
C ALA A 149 -12.59 1.05 1.41
N ILE A 150 -12.35 -0.22 1.73
CA ILE A 150 -11.78 -0.64 3.02
C ILE A 150 -10.31 -0.98 2.85
N CYS A 151 -9.46 -0.34 3.65
CA CYS A 151 -8.04 -0.64 3.70
C CYS A 151 -7.81 -2.11 4.08
N ALA A 152 -7.10 -2.85 3.24
CA ALA A 152 -6.79 -4.27 3.45
C ALA A 152 -5.60 -4.46 4.39
N GLY A 153 -4.68 -3.49 4.41
CA GLY A 153 -3.50 -3.51 5.25
C GLY A 153 -2.72 -2.20 5.20
N MET A 154 -1.80 -2.04 6.13
CA MET A 154 -1.05 -0.81 6.31
C MET A 154 0.45 -1.05 6.30
N ASN A 155 1.18 -0.06 5.81
CA ASN A 155 2.62 0.05 5.89
C ASN A 155 3.01 1.37 6.56
N ALA A 156 4.24 1.46 7.03
CA ALA A 156 4.79 2.68 7.60
C ALA A 156 6.18 2.98 7.02
N PRO A 157 6.58 4.26 6.91
CA PRO A 157 7.98 4.61 6.65
C PRO A 157 8.89 3.98 7.69
N SER A 158 9.98 3.35 7.26
CA SER A 158 10.84 2.56 8.13
C SER A 158 12.30 2.77 7.78
N LEU A 159 13.11 3.06 8.79
CA LEU A 159 14.55 3.03 8.70
C LEU A 159 15.01 1.61 9.04
N PHE A 160 15.59 0.91 8.08
CA PHE A 160 16.29 -0.34 8.35
C PHE A 160 17.75 -0.05 8.64
N TYR A 161 18.35 -0.79 9.57
CA TYR A 161 19.73 -0.54 9.95
C TYR A 161 20.50 -1.84 10.23
N ASN A 162 21.80 -1.83 10.00
CA ASN A 162 22.69 -2.93 10.31
C ASN A 162 22.93 -3.00 11.82
N LYS A 163 22.08 -3.79 12.49
CA LYS A 163 22.13 -3.96 13.95
C LYS A 163 23.45 -4.59 14.39
N THR A 164 23.96 -5.57 13.62
CA THR A 164 25.26 -6.22 13.92
C THR A 164 26.40 -5.22 13.97
N LEU A 165 26.48 -4.29 12.99
CA LEU A 165 27.49 -3.25 12.97
C LEU A 165 27.34 -2.32 14.18
N LEU A 166 26.14 -1.81 14.43
CA LEU A 166 25.89 -0.86 15.49
C LEU A 166 26.18 -1.44 16.88
N ASP A 167 25.78 -2.68 17.13
CA ASP A 167 26.09 -3.42 18.36
C ASP A 167 27.62 -3.56 18.55
N SER A 168 28.35 -3.84 17.47
CA SER A 168 29.83 -3.95 17.51
C SER A 168 30.53 -2.63 17.85
N LEU A 169 29.92 -1.50 17.50
CA LEU A 169 30.39 -0.15 17.77
C LEU A 169 29.90 0.40 19.12
N GLY A 170 29.00 -0.32 19.80
CA GLY A 170 28.34 0.12 21.03
C GLY A 170 27.37 1.28 20.82
N ILE A 171 26.77 1.38 19.62
CA ILE A 171 25.83 2.45 19.24
C ILE A 171 24.39 1.91 19.33
N THR A 172 23.50 2.68 19.94
CA THR A 172 22.09 2.32 20.09
C THR A 172 21.22 3.23 19.24
N VAL A 173 20.40 2.63 18.38
CA VAL A 173 19.31 3.30 17.64
C VAL A 173 18.04 3.18 18.47
N LYS A 174 17.27 4.25 18.57
CA LYS A 174 15.97 4.28 19.25
C LYS A 174 14.86 4.65 18.28
N ASP A 175 13.64 4.33 18.66
CA ASP A 175 12.47 4.79 17.91
C ASP A 175 12.27 6.30 18.07
N ASN A 176 11.69 6.91 17.03
CA ASN A 176 11.35 8.34 17.01
C ASN A 176 12.55 9.27 17.27
N MET A 177 13.70 9.00 16.62
CA MET A 177 14.85 9.90 16.68
C MET A 177 14.53 11.26 16.05
N THR A 178 14.93 12.33 16.73
CA THR A 178 15.00 13.65 16.09
C THR A 178 16.10 13.69 15.04
N ILE A 179 16.14 14.72 14.19
CA ILE A 179 17.23 14.94 13.23
C ILE A 179 18.57 14.98 13.96
N ASP A 180 18.70 15.78 15.01
CA ASP A 180 19.94 15.92 15.77
C ASP A 180 20.44 14.58 16.34
N GLU A 181 19.51 13.75 16.85
CA GLU A 181 19.84 12.43 17.38
C GLU A 181 20.27 11.45 16.28
N PHE A 182 19.59 11.46 15.11
CA PHE A 182 19.98 10.65 13.97
C PHE A 182 21.34 11.06 13.41
N GLU A 183 21.58 12.34 13.24
CA GLU A 183 22.87 12.86 12.77
C GLU A 183 24.01 12.57 13.76
N ALA A 184 23.74 12.61 15.07
CA ALA A 184 24.72 12.18 16.06
C ALA A 184 25.09 10.70 15.87
N VAL A 185 24.12 9.82 15.63
CA VAL A 185 24.38 8.41 15.30
C VAL A 185 25.16 8.29 13.98
N ALA A 186 24.75 9.02 12.94
CA ALA A 186 25.41 8.98 11.62
C ALA A 186 26.89 9.39 11.70
N ARG A 187 27.20 10.48 12.43
CA ARG A 187 28.58 10.94 12.69
C ARG A 187 29.36 9.91 13.49
N GLU A 188 28.79 9.37 14.56
CA GLU A 188 29.45 8.39 15.41
C GLU A 188 29.77 7.09 14.66
N VAL A 189 28.85 6.60 13.83
CA VAL A 189 29.10 5.44 12.96
C VAL A 189 30.24 5.74 11.98
N TYR A 190 30.17 6.90 11.31
CA TYR A 190 31.20 7.30 10.35
C TYR A 190 32.58 7.45 11.00
N GLU A 191 32.68 8.12 12.15
CA GLU A 191 33.93 8.30 12.90
C GLU A 191 34.56 6.97 13.37
N LYS A 192 33.71 6.00 13.79
CA LYS A 192 34.21 4.73 14.35
C LYS A 192 34.51 3.68 13.28
N SER A 193 33.81 3.71 12.13
CA SER A 193 33.89 2.63 11.13
C SER A 193 34.17 3.11 9.71
N GLY A 194 34.01 4.38 9.38
CA GLY A 194 34.05 4.89 8.02
C GLY A 194 32.79 4.57 7.19
N VAL A 195 31.83 3.82 7.75
CA VAL A 195 30.58 3.47 7.08
C VAL A 195 29.67 4.70 7.04
N LYS A 196 29.11 4.97 5.87
CA LYS A 196 28.29 6.15 5.61
C LYS A 196 26.81 5.89 5.86
N THR A 197 26.01 6.93 5.72
CA THR A 197 24.56 6.94 5.84
C THR A 197 23.93 7.04 4.46
N ASP A 198 22.99 6.15 4.16
CA ASP A 198 22.09 6.28 3.02
C ASP A 198 20.83 7.05 3.45
N LEU A 199 20.43 8.07 2.69
CA LEU A 199 19.21 8.85 2.89
C LEU A 199 18.23 8.57 1.75
N PRO A 200 16.93 8.89 1.91
CA PRO A 200 15.93 8.65 0.89
C PRO A 200 16.32 9.28 -0.45
N TYR A 201 16.45 8.45 -1.48
CA TYR A 201 16.92 8.84 -2.80
C TYR A 201 16.04 8.21 -3.89
N SER A 202 14.80 8.63 -3.96
CA SER A 202 13.92 8.17 -5.04
C SER A 202 12.70 9.04 -5.23
N ALA A 203 12.12 8.98 -6.43
CA ALA A 203 11.03 9.82 -6.86
C ALA A 203 9.72 9.63 -6.07
N GLY A 204 9.36 8.39 -5.74
CA GLY A 204 8.05 8.09 -5.16
C GLY A 204 7.96 8.22 -3.64
N ASP A 205 9.07 8.00 -2.94
CA ASP A 205 9.12 7.87 -1.49
C ASP A 205 10.17 8.83 -0.90
N ASN A 206 10.16 10.09 -1.34
CA ASN A 206 11.15 11.06 -0.90
C ASN A 206 10.88 11.57 0.52
N TYR A 207 11.91 12.15 1.10
CA TYR A 207 11.90 12.60 2.49
C TYR A 207 11.04 13.85 2.72
N LEU A 208 10.83 14.68 1.67
CA LEU A 208 10.14 15.96 1.79
C LEU A 208 8.76 15.88 2.47
N PRO A 209 7.79 15.05 2.01
CA PRO A 209 6.48 14.99 2.65
C PRO A 209 6.54 14.48 4.09
N TYR A 210 7.51 13.64 4.44
CA TYR A 210 7.74 13.18 5.81
C TYR A 210 8.25 14.32 6.71
N ALA A 211 9.24 15.08 6.24
CA ALA A 211 9.79 16.23 6.96
C ALA A 211 8.73 17.32 7.18
N MET A 212 7.90 17.61 6.15
CA MET A 212 6.88 18.65 6.22
C MET A 212 5.80 18.38 7.27
N ARG A 213 5.52 17.11 7.58
CA ARG A 213 4.59 16.73 8.64
C ARG A 213 5.02 17.21 10.03
N SER A 214 6.32 17.35 10.30
CA SER A 214 6.85 17.96 11.53
C SER A 214 6.29 19.37 11.76
N HIS A 215 5.97 20.07 10.68
CA HIS A 215 5.44 21.43 10.67
C HIS A 215 3.92 21.49 10.41
N ASP A 216 3.21 20.39 10.68
CA ASP A 216 1.77 20.25 10.50
C ASP A 216 1.30 20.33 9.01
N VAL A 217 2.22 20.19 8.04
CA VAL A 217 1.90 20.13 6.62
C VAL A 217 1.68 18.68 6.20
N VAL A 218 0.50 18.14 6.48
CA VAL A 218 0.09 16.78 6.07
C VAL A 218 -0.25 16.74 4.58
N LYS A 219 -0.90 17.78 4.08
CA LYS A 219 -1.21 17.98 2.67
C LYS A 219 -0.20 18.94 2.06
N LEU A 220 0.79 18.43 1.34
CA LEU A 220 1.85 19.26 0.74
C LEU A 220 1.39 20.02 -0.51
N PHE A 221 0.35 19.54 -1.20
CA PHE A 221 -0.15 20.13 -2.45
C PHE A 221 -1.60 20.58 -2.31
N ASN A 222 -1.90 21.77 -2.81
CA ASN A 222 -3.23 22.17 -3.26
C ASN A 222 -3.44 21.72 -4.70
N GLU A 223 -4.57 22.02 -5.32
CA GLU A 223 -4.84 21.68 -6.72
C GLU A 223 -3.88 22.35 -7.70
N ASP A 224 -3.45 23.58 -7.41
CA ASP A 224 -2.70 24.48 -8.29
C ASP A 224 -1.42 25.08 -7.66
N SER A 225 -1.02 24.62 -6.47
CA SER A 225 0.12 25.19 -5.73
C SER A 225 0.65 24.27 -4.66
N LEU A 226 1.87 24.55 -4.18
CA LEU A 226 2.36 23.99 -2.93
C LEU A 226 1.59 24.57 -1.74
N ASN A 227 1.24 23.72 -0.78
CA ASN A 227 0.55 24.12 0.44
C ASN A 227 1.54 24.52 1.54
N VAL A 228 2.44 25.44 1.22
CA VAL A 228 3.39 26.06 2.15
C VAL A 228 3.37 27.58 1.94
N THR A 229 3.69 28.33 2.98
CA THR A 229 3.58 29.80 2.95
C THR A 229 4.73 30.49 2.24
N ASP A 230 5.92 29.88 2.29
CA ASP A 230 7.15 30.42 1.74
C ASP A 230 8.20 29.32 1.52
N ALA A 231 9.30 29.70 0.86
CA ALA A 231 10.39 28.77 0.58
C ALA A 231 11.09 28.28 1.87
N ALA A 232 11.19 29.08 2.92
CA ALA A 232 11.85 28.69 4.14
C ALA A 232 11.17 27.48 4.81
N SER A 233 9.86 27.36 4.61
CA SER A 233 9.09 26.20 5.08
C SER A 233 9.55 24.86 4.48
N LEU A 234 10.24 24.85 3.33
CA LEU A 234 10.72 23.64 2.64
C LEU A 234 12.16 23.25 3.04
N VAL A 235 12.90 24.14 3.72
CA VAL A 235 14.30 23.89 4.11
C VAL A 235 14.49 22.58 4.88
N PRO A 236 13.63 22.22 5.86
CA PRO A 236 13.77 20.97 6.60
C PRO A 236 13.80 19.69 5.73
N GLY A 237 13.19 19.74 4.55
CA GLY A 237 13.24 18.64 3.59
C GLY A 237 14.58 18.45 2.90
N PHE A 238 15.49 19.44 2.98
CA PHE A 238 16.80 19.42 2.32
C PHE A 238 17.97 19.44 3.32
N GLN A 239 17.77 19.97 4.52
CA GLN A 239 18.85 20.27 5.47
C GLN A 239 19.68 19.04 5.83
N ILE A 240 19.04 17.90 6.06
CA ILE A 240 19.72 16.65 6.42
C ILE A 240 20.75 16.20 5.34
N TYR A 241 20.49 16.47 4.06
CA TYR A 241 21.41 16.16 2.97
C TYR A 241 22.61 17.12 2.98
N GLU A 242 22.36 18.42 3.16
CA GLU A 242 23.44 19.42 3.24
C GLU A 242 24.37 19.14 4.42
N ASP A 243 23.83 18.84 5.60
CA ASP A 243 24.61 18.53 6.79
C ASP A 243 25.42 17.24 6.58
N GLY A 244 24.83 16.23 5.95
CA GLY A 244 25.52 14.99 5.60
C GLY A 244 26.69 15.18 4.64
N VAL A 245 26.54 16.04 3.64
CA VAL A 245 27.61 16.40 2.71
C VAL A 245 28.71 17.19 3.42
N LYS A 246 28.33 18.20 4.20
CA LYS A 246 29.26 19.07 4.93
C LYS A 246 30.12 18.30 5.91
N ASP A 247 29.53 17.36 6.64
CA ASP A 247 30.20 16.56 7.65
C ASP A 247 30.77 15.24 7.10
N GLY A 248 30.47 14.92 5.82
CA GLY A 248 31.07 13.80 5.07
C GLY A 248 30.50 12.41 5.38
N TRP A 249 29.47 12.31 6.23
CA TRP A 249 28.91 11.03 6.65
C TRP A 249 27.86 10.45 5.69
N ILE A 250 27.38 11.20 4.68
CA ILE A 250 26.39 10.73 3.70
C ILE A 250 27.04 10.01 2.51
N ILE A 251 26.32 9.07 1.91
CA ILE A 251 26.66 8.49 0.60
C ILE A 251 26.46 9.57 -0.48
N GLY A 252 27.42 9.67 -1.41
CA GLY A 252 27.36 10.63 -2.51
C GLY A 252 26.46 10.20 -3.64
N ALA A 253 26.06 11.17 -4.48
CA ALA A 253 25.23 10.93 -5.64
C ALA A 253 25.91 10.02 -6.70
N ASP A 254 27.23 9.97 -6.73
CA ASP A 254 28.01 9.07 -7.59
C ASP A 254 27.75 7.59 -7.26
N VAL A 255 27.60 7.24 -5.98
CA VAL A 255 27.23 5.88 -5.55
C VAL A 255 25.81 5.56 -5.98
N HIS A 256 24.87 6.49 -5.75
CA HIS A 256 23.47 6.29 -6.13
C HIS A 256 23.29 6.12 -7.65
N ALA A 257 24.10 6.79 -8.46
CA ALA A 257 24.04 6.68 -9.91
C ALA A 257 24.42 5.27 -10.44
N GLU A 258 25.13 4.47 -9.64
CA GLU A 258 25.53 3.09 -9.97
C GLU A 258 24.50 2.05 -9.51
N LEU A 259 23.50 2.44 -8.75
CA LEU A 259 22.52 1.55 -8.13
C LEU A 259 21.14 1.71 -8.79
N THR A 260 20.34 0.65 -8.74
CA THR A 260 18.93 0.73 -9.14
C THR A 260 18.12 1.34 -8.01
N SER A 261 17.58 2.53 -8.23
CA SER A 261 16.71 3.21 -7.26
C SER A 261 15.58 2.30 -6.78
N ASN A 262 15.27 2.36 -5.50
CA ASN A 262 14.22 1.58 -4.84
C ASN A 262 14.37 0.06 -4.86
N SER A 263 15.49 -0.49 -5.33
CA SER A 263 15.76 -1.91 -5.19
C SER A 263 16.24 -2.20 -3.77
N VAL A 264 15.49 -3.05 -3.06
CA VAL A 264 15.88 -3.54 -1.72
C VAL A 264 17.21 -4.29 -1.80
N GLU A 265 17.37 -5.13 -2.82
CA GLU A 265 18.54 -5.98 -3.04
C GLU A 265 19.79 -5.19 -3.44
N GLN A 266 19.61 -3.98 -3.96
CA GLN A 266 20.70 -3.07 -4.34
C GLN A 266 20.87 -1.92 -3.34
N SER A 267 20.15 -1.94 -2.22
CA SER A 267 20.36 -0.94 -1.16
C SER A 267 21.80 -0.98 -0.64
N PRO A 268 22.46 0.16 -0.46
CA PRO A 268 23.77 0.25 0.18
C PRO A 268 23.87 -0.42 1.56
N LEU A 269 22.74 -0.65 2.21
CA LEU A 269 22.67 -1.38 3.48
C LEU A 269 23.08 -2.85 3.33
N VAL A 270 22.68 -3.51 2.23
CA VAL A 270 22.88 -4.95 2.01
C VAL A 270 23.74 -5.26 0.79
N TYR A 271 23.69 -4.41 -0.25
CA TYR A 271 24.50 -4.55 -1.46
C TYR A 271 25.88 -3.91 -1.27
N ILE A 272 26.79 -4.66 -0.68
CA ILE A 272 28.13 -4.19 -0.38
C ILE A 272 29.07 -4.51 -1.54
N SER A 273 29.16 -3.62 -2.53
CA SER A 273 30.09 -3.75 -3.65
C SER A 273 31.49 -3.23 -3.34
N SER A 274 31.61 -2.26 -2.42
CA SER A 274 32.86 -1.75 -1.88
C SER A 274 32.60 -1.05 -0.54
N GLU A 275 33.67 -0.74 0.24
CA GLU A 275 33.53 0.04 1.46
C GLU A 275 32.90 1.42 1.20
N ALA A 276 33.14 2.02 0.03
CA ALA A 276 32.59 3.33 -0.34
C ALA A 276 31.08 3.31 -0.59
N THR A 277 30.52 2.13 -0.91
CA THR A 277 29.09 1.94 -1.19
C THR A 277 28.32 1.39 0.01
N GLN A 278 29.00 1.12 1.13
CA GLN A 278 28.36 0.55 2.32
C GLN A 278 27.64 1.64 3.12
N SER A 279 26.38 1.35 3.50
CA SER A 279 25.61 2.13 4.47
C SER A 279 25.30 1.33 5.73
N TRP A 280 25.15 2.04 6.85
CA TRP A 280 24.66 1.44 8.09
C TRP A 280 23.12 1.39 8.14
N CYS A 281 22.41 2.16 7.28
CA CYS A 281 20.96 2.23 7.24
C CYS A 281 20.44 2.42 5.81
N GLY A 282 19.12 2.23 5.64
CA GLY A 282 18.39 2.52 4.43
C GLY A 282 16.93 2.87 4.75
N PHE A 283 16.30 3.70 3.93
CA PHE A 283 14.96 4.23 4.12
C PHE A 283 13.97 3.50 3.20
N PHE A 284 13.02 2.80 3.80
CA PHE A 284 12.11 1.90 3.12
C PHE A 284 10.70 1.95 3.72
N TRP A 285 9.83 1.05 3.27
CA TRP A 285 8.52 0.77 3.86
C TRP A 285 8.56 -0.50 4.70
N SER A 286 7.80 -0.55 5.76
CA SER A 286 7.80 -1.66 6.72
C SER A 286 7.61 -3.05 6.09
N ASN A 287 6.80 -3.18 5.02
CA ASN A 287 6.60 -4.43 4.31
C ASN A 287 7.83 -4.91 3.51
N GLN A 288 8.83 -4.07 3.32
CA GLN A 288 10.06 -4.42 2.61
C GLN A 288 11.11 -5.10 3.51
N LEU A 289 10.86 -5.17 4.83
CA LEU A 289 11.79 -5.77 5.78
C LEU A 289 12.13 -7.23 5.43
N SER A 290 11.15 -8.03 5.02
CA SER A 290 11.39 -9.44 4.65
C SER A 290 12.34 -9.57 3.46
N ALA A 291 12.20 -8.71 2.44
CA ALA A 291 13.12 -8.67 1.31
C ALA A 291 14.52 -8.20 1.74
N MET A 292 14.60 -7.20 2.62
CA MET A 292 15.87 -6.70 3.15
C MET A 292 16.62 -7.77 3.95
N VAL A 293 15.92 -8.50 4.82
CA VAL A 293 16.51 -9.61 5.59
C VAL A 293 16.97 -10.74 4.68
N ALA A 294 16.20 -11.05 3.62
CA ALA A 294 16.59 -12.07 2.65
C ALA A 294 17.81 -11.67 1.79
N ALA A 295 17.99 -10.39 1.53
CA ALA A 295 19.13 -9.84 0.79
C ALA A 295 20.37 -9.60 1.67
N ALA A 296 20.21 -9.57 3.00
CA ALA A 296 21.30 -9.29 3.93
C ALA A 296 22.40 -10.37 3.87
N PRO A 297 23.68 -9.98 3.91
CA PRO A 297 24.80 -10.92 4.05
C PRO A 297 24.64 -11.80 5.28
N GLU A 298 25.20 -13.04 5.20
CA GLU A 298 25.19 -13.99 6.31
C GLU A 298 25.78 -13.36 7.60
N GLY A 299 25.03 -13.46 8.70
CA GLY A 299 25.42 -12.92 10.00
C GLY A 299 25.07 -11.43 10.22
N MET A 300 24.47 -10.77 9.23
CA MET A 300 23.95 -9.42 9.41
C MET A 300 22.51 -9.48 9.93
N GLU A 301 22.28 -8.90 11.12
CA GLU A 301 20.94 -8.65 11.65
C GLU A 301 20.46 -7.28 11.21
N ILE A 302 19.25 -7.21 10.69
CA ILE A 302 18.58 -5.96 10.30
C ILE A 302 17.61 -5.53 11.39
N GLY A 303 17.81 -4.32 11.89
CA GLY A 303 16.86 -3.65 12.78
C GLY A 303 15.92 -2.74 12.02
N ILE A 304 14.81 -2.37 12.66
CA ILE A 304 13.78 -1.46 12.12
C ILE A 304 13.46 -0.38 13.15
N THR A 305 13.33 0.86 12.69
CA THR A 305 12.86 2.02 13.47
C THR A 305 12.20 3.06 12.54
N THR A 306 11.75 4.19 13.09
CA THR A 306 11.14 5.28 12.33
C THR A 306 12.17 6.12 11.58
N TRP A 307 11.75 6.79 10.51
CA TRP A 307 12.56 7.83 9.89
C TRP A 307 12.78 8.97 10.89
N PRO A 308 13.94 9.66 10.84
CA PRO A 308 14.17 10.84 11.66
C PRO A 308 13.42 12.05 11.11
N SER A 309 13.02 12.96 11.99
CA SER A 309 12.52 14.28 11.64
C SER A 309 12.64 15.24 12.82
N GLU A 310 12.32 16.51 12.64
CA GLU A 310 12.30 17.46 13.76
C GLU A 310 11.26 17.08 14.84
N ASN A 311 10.14 16.49 14.42
CA ASN A 311 9.13 15.93 15.31
C ASN A 311 8.59 14.60 14.76
N PRO A 312 9.26 13.47 15.07
CA PRO A 312 8.89 12.16 14.52
C PRO A 312 7.46 11.74 14.82
N GLN A 313 6.91 12.10 15.96
CA GLN A 313 5.52 11.77 16.33
C GLN A 313 4.49 12.46 15.43
N LYS A 314 4.83 13.60 14.83
CA LYS A 314 4.02 14.26 13.80
C LYS A 314 4.33 13.75 12.39
N SER A 315 5.59 13.37 12.14
CA SER A 315 6.02 12.92 10.81
C SER A 315 5.60 11.50 10.49
N ASN A 316 5.60 10.60 11.47
CA ASN A 316 5.13 9.24 11.26
C ASN A 316 3.70 9.22 10.71
N PHE A 317 3.44 8.29 9.81
CA PHE A 317 2.11 8.07 9.25
C PHE A 317 1.93 6.62 8.79
N LEU A 318 0.69 6.21 8.67
CA LEU A 318 0.34 4.93 8.09
C LEU A 318 -0.07 5.14 6.63
N LYS A 319 0.53 4.36 5.74
CA LYS A 319 0.18 4.32 4.31
C LYS A 319 -0.69 3.10 4.05
N PRO A 320 -1.91 3.26 3.55
CA PRO A 320 -2.70 2.15 3.08
C PRO A 320 -1.92 1.41 1.98
N SER A 321 -1.84 0.09 2.10
CA SER A 321 -1.17 -0.72 1.07
C SER A 321 -2.05 -0.88 -0.15
N GLN A 322 -3.30 -1.20 0.09
CA GLN A 322 -4.37 -1.39 -0.90
C GLN A 322 -5.72 -1.48 -0.19
N PHE A 323 -6.79 -1.40 -0.96
CA PHE A 323 -8.14 -1.46 -0.46
C PHE A 323 -8.93 -2.58 -1.11
N PHE A 324 -10.00 -3.02 -0.45
CA PHE A 324 -11.09 -3.77 -1.06
C PHE A 324 -12.25 -2.82 -1.33
N ALA A 325 -12.83 -2.90 -2.52
CA ALA A 325 -13.97 -2.12 -2.94
C ALA A 325 -15.02 -2.98 -3.63
N VAL A 326 -16.24 -2.48 -3.69
CA VAL A 326 -17.37 -3.07 -4.43
C VAL A 326 -17.69 -2.15 -5.59
N SER A 327 -17.85 -2.71 -6.80
CA SER A 327 -18.19 -1.92 -7.97
C SER A 327 -19.71 -1.67 -8.06
N ARG A 328 -20.09 -0.61 -8.74
CA ARG A 328 -21.51 -0.36 -9.07
C ARG A 328 -22.12 -1.41 -9.99
N ASP A 329 -21.28 -2.12 -10.74
CA ASP A 329 -21.72 -3.20 -11.62
C ASP A 329 -22.09 -4.48 -10.85
N ALA A 330 -21.87 -4.53 -9.52
CA ALA A 330 -22.31 -5.63 -8.66
C ALA A 330 -23.83 -5.85 -8.68
N GLY A 331 -24.62 -4.79 -8.92
CA GLY A 331 -26.06 -4.89 -9.10
C GLY A 331 -26.76 -5.65 -7.98
N GLU A 332 -27.43 -6.74 -8.29
CA GLU A 332 -28.15 -7.56 -7.29
C GLU A 332 -27.20 -8.27 -6.30
N ASN A 333 -25.93 -8.41 -6.62
CA ASN A 333 -24.91 -9.03 -5.78
C ASN A 333 -24.25 -8.02 -4.79
N GLU A 334 -24.59 -6.72 -4.85
CA GLU A 334 -23.94 -5.66 -4.09
C GLU A 334 -23.85 -5.98 -2.58
N ALA A 335 -24.96 -6.36 -1.96
CA ALA A 335 -24.99 -6.67 -0.53
C ALA A 335 -24.14 -7.89 -0.17
N GLU A 336 -24.06 -8.90 -1.05
CA GLU A 336 -23.19 -10.06 -0.82
C GLU A 336 -21.72 -9.71 -1.03
N ALA A 337 -21.39 -8.88 -2.02
CA ALA A 337 -20.04 -8.36 -2.23
C ALA A 337 -19.53 -7.57 -1.01
N VAL A 338 -20.38 -6.78 -0.38
CA VAL A 338 -20.04 -6.08 0.86
C VAL A 338 -19.77 -7.06 2.02
N LYS A 339 -20.53 -8.16 2.15
CA LYS A 339 -20.23 -9.20 3.15
C LYS A 339 -18.90 -9.88 2.88
N VAL A 340 -18.50 -10.08 1.63
CA VAL A 340 -17.17 -10.60 1.28
C VAL A 340 -16.08 -9.62 1.72
N VAL A 341 -16.26 -8.32 1.49
CA VAL A 341 -15.34 -7.29 1.97
C VAL A 341 -15.24 -7.31 3.50
N ASN A 342 -16.38 -7.38 4.20
CA ASN A 342 -16.42 -7.51 5.65
C ASN A 342 -15.71 -8.77 6.16
N TYR A 343 -15.89 -9.89 5.47
CA TYR A 343 -15.23 -11.16 5.79
C TYR A 343 -13.70 -11.06 5.65
N LEU A 344 -13.21 -10.49 4.56
CA LEU A 344 -11.77 -10.30 4.35
C LEU A 344 -11.16 -9.32 5.37
N LEU A 345 -11.92 -8.33 5.84
CA LEU A 345 -11.50 -7.38 6.87
C LEU A 345 -11.45 -8.03 8.27
N ASN A 346 -12.48 -8.81 8.65
CA ASN A 346 -12.75 -9.14 10.05
C ASN A 346 -12.65 -10.63 10.40
N SER A 347 -12.70 -11.54 9.42
CA SER A 347 -12.64 -12.98 9.71
C SER A 347 -11.23 -13.38 10.12
N GLU A 348 -11.08 -13.87 11.37
CA GLU A 348 -9.81 -14.44 11.82
C GLU A 348 -9.38 -15.62 10.96
N ASP A 349 -10.31 -16.50 10.56
CA ASP A 349 -9.98 -17.68 9.78
C ASP A 349 -9.50 -17.32 8.37
N ALA A 350 -10.13 -16.33 7.69
CA ALA A 350 -9.63 -15.78 6.45
C ALA A 350 -8.23 -15.19 6.64
N ASN A 351 -8.02 -14.43 7.69
CA ASN A 351 -6.77 -13.73 7.92
C ASN A 351 -5.63 -14.65 8.40
N LYS A 352 -5.94 -15.80 9.04
CA LYS A 352 -4.95 -16.88 9.27
C LYS A 352 -4.40 -17.46 7.96
N ILE A 353 -5.18 -17.40 6.86
CA ILE A 353 -4.74 -17.78 5.51
C ILE A 353 -3.97 -16.63 4.87
N LEU A 354 -4.51 -15.41 4.92
CA LEU A 354 -3.91 -14.21 4.31
C LEU A 354 -2.58 -13.82 4.95
N LEU A 355 -2.43 -13.99 6.27
CA LEU A 355 -1.21 -13.74 7.07
C LEU A 355 -0.57 -12.36 6.89
N GLY A 356 -1.38 -11.32 6.61
CA GLY A 356 -0.87 -9.97 6.44
C GLY A 356 -0.09 -9.75 5.15
N GLU A 357 -0.32 -10.57 4.13
CA GLU A 357 0.36 -10.46 2.82
C GLU A 357 0.14 -9.06 2.17
N ARG A 358 -0.96 -8.39 2.50
CA ARG A 358 -1.28 -7.02 2.08
C ARG A 358 -0.80 -5.93 3.04
N GLY A 359 0.10 -6.22 3.95
CA GLY A 359 0.52 -5.35 5.05
C GLY A 359 -0.14 -5.72 6.38
N VAL A 360 0.12 -4.94 7.42
CA VAL A 360 -0.52 -5.15 8.73
C VAL A 360 -2.03 -4.92 8.58
N PRO A 361 -2.89 -5.90 8.96
CA PRO A 361 -4.34 -5.75 8.79
C PRO A 361 -4.90 -4.48 9.42
N ALA A 362 -5.84 -3.84 8.73
CA ALA A 362 -6.50 -2.63 9.20
C ALA A 362 -7.36 -2.87 10.47
N SER A 363 -7.92 -4.08 10.62
CA SER A 363 -8.61 -4.50 11.85
C SER A 363 -7.58 -4.87 12.91
N SER A 364 -7.55 -4.11 14.01
CA SER A 364 -6.60 -4.31 15.13
C SER A 364 -6.76 -5.65 15.83
N VAL A 365 -7.98 -6.17 15.90
CA VAL A 365 -8.30 -7.51 16.46
C VAL A 365 -7.68 -8.59 15.57
N VAL A 366 -7.87 -8.48 14.26
CA VAL A 366 -7.31 -9.42 13.28
C VAL A 366 -5.79 -9.36 13.29
N ALA A 367 -5.20 -8.18 13.28
CA ALA A 367 -3.74 -8.00 13.35
C ALA A 367 -3.16 -8.72 14.57
N SER A 368 -3.81 -8.58 15.74
CA SER A 368 -3.40 -9.25 16.98
C SER A 368 -3.57 -10.77 16.92
N ALA A 369 -4.64 -11.26 16.30
CA ALA A 369 -4.94 -12.69 16.19
C ALA A 369 -3.96 -13.44 15.28
N ILE A 370 -3.50 -12.83 14.19
CA ILE A 370 -2.58 -13.46 13.25
C ILE A 370 -1.10 -13.31 13.62
N ALA A 371 -0.75 -12.32 14.44
CA ALA A 371 0.64 -12.04 14.80
C ALA A 371 1.44 -13.29 15.25
N PRO A 372 0.90 -14.18 16.12
CA PRO A 372 1.61 -15.39 16.53
C PRO A 372 1.84 -16.43 15.42
N LEU A 373 1.13 -16.30 14.29
CA LEU A 373 1.20 -17.23 13.16
C LEU A 373 2.15 -16.75 12.06
N GLN A 374 2.57 -15.50 12.13
CA GLN A 374 3.50 -14.90 11.19
C GLN A 374 4.93 -15.40 11.44
N ASP A 375 5.79 -15.34 10.43
CA ASP A 375 7.22 -15.53 10.63
C ASP A 375 7.83 -14.41 11.50
N GLU A 376 9.06 -14.62 11.98
CA GLU A 376 9.73 -13.67 12.90
C GLU A 376 9.81 -12.26 12.32
N THR A 377 10.09 -12.13 11.02
CA THR A 377 10.20 -10.83 10.36
C THR A 377 8.85 -10.11 10.28
N ALA A 378 7.80 -10.83 9.91
CA ALA A 378 6.45 -10.28 9.86
C ALA A 378 5.94 -9.89 11.26
N GLN A 379 6.31 -10.64 12.32
CA GLN A 379 6.01 -10.27 13.71
C GLN A 379 6.71 -8.96 14.10
N VAL A 380 7.98 -8.77 13.71
CA VAL A 380 8.71 -7.52 13.93
C VAL A 380 8.01 -6.36 13.25
N VAL A 381 7.58 -6.51 11.99
CA VAL A 381 6.83 -5.49 11.24
C VAL A 381 5.51 -5.15 11.92
N THR A 382 4.74 -6.18 12.30
CA THR A 382 3.44 -5.99 12.97
C THR A 382 3.62 -5.24 14.29
N LYS A 383 4.63 -5.61 15.10
CA LYS A 383 4.96 -4.93 16.34
C LYS A 383 5.40 -3.49 16.09
N TYR A 384 6.26 -3.24 15.13
CA TYR A 384 6.72 -1.90 14.76
C TYR A 384 5.55 -0.98 14.38
N VAL A 385 4.66 -1.45 13.50
CA VAL A 385 3.49 -0.67 13.06
C VAL A 385 2.53 -0.40 14.21
N ASN A 386 2.22 -1.41 15.03
CA ASN A 386 1.23 -1.29 16.10
C ASN A 386 1.74 -0.54 17.33
N ASP A 387 2.97 -0.82 17.77
CA ASP A 387 3.49 -0.34 19.05
C ASP A 387 4.27 0.97 18.92
N VAL A 388 4.92 1.19 17.76
CA VAL A 388 5.80 2.36 17.56
C VAL A 388 5.11 3.43 16.73
N VAL A 389 4.57 3.08 15.55
CA VAL A 389 4.02 4.07 14.61
C VAL A 389 2.60 4.47 14.97
N THR A 390 1.70 3.51 15.13
CA THR A 390 0.26 3.79 15.34
C THR A 390 -0.04 4.73 16.51
N PRO A 391 0.62 4.61 17.68
CA PRO A 391 0.37 5.52 18.80
C PRO A 391 0.87 6.95 18.57
N ASN A 392 1.76 7.14 17.61
CA ASN A 392 2.49 8.38 17.36
C ASN A 392 2.53 8.69 15.86
N CYS A 393 1.37 8.82 15.22
CA CYS A 393 1.29 9.13 13.81
C CYS A 393 0.31 10.26 13.51
N SER A 394 0.61 10.98 12.44
CA SER A 394 -0.29 11.98 11.86
C SER A 394 -1.34 11.33 10.96
N ALA A 395 -2.30 12.13 10.52
CA ALA A 395 -3.30 11.69 9.55
C ALA A 395 -2.66 11.18 8.24
N ILE A 396 -3.34 10.30 7.54
CA ILE A 396 -2.92 9.82 6.23
C ILE A 396 -2.91 10.99 5.24
N SER A 397 -1.90 11.03 4.37
CA SER A 397 -1.88 12.03 3.30
C SER A 397 -3.07 11.86 2.37
N PRO A 398 -3.75 12.91 1.96
CA PRO A 398 -4.73 12.83 0.88
C PRO A 398 -4.05 12.41 -0.42
N ALA A 399 -4.85 11.94 -1.39
CA ALA A 399 -4.35 11.66 -2.74
C ALA A 399 -3.65 12.91 -3.30
N ILE A 400 -2.53 12.69 -3.97
CA ILE A 400 -1.76 13.79 -4.57
C ILE A 400 -2.44 14.22 -5.89
N PRO A 401 -2.54 15.53 -6.16
CA PRO A 401 -3.10 16.05 -7.40
C PRO A 401 -2.15 15.86 -8.61
N ASP A 402 -2.68 16.12 -9.79
CA ASP A 402 -1.87 16.16 -11.01
C ASP A 402 -0.71 17.17 -10.87
N GLY A 403 0.45 16.83 -11.44
CA GLY A 403 1.67 17.63 -11.32
C GLY A 403 2.51 17.34 -10.07
N ALA A 404 1.96 16.76 -9.01
CA ALA A 404 2.71 16.50 -7.78
C ALA A 404 3.93 15.58 -7.99
N ASN A 405 3.80 14.57 -8.85
CA ASN A 405 4.92 13.69 -9.18
C ASN A 405 6.04 14.44 -9.90
N GLU A 406 5.73 15.40 -10.81
CA GLU A 406 6.74 16.25 -11.45
C GLU A 406 7.48 17.13 -10.42
N VAL A 407 6.77 17.57 -9.36
CA VAL A 407 7.40 18.31 -8.26
C VAL A 407 8.34 17.40 -7.45
N TYR A 408 7.95 16.16 -7.18
CA TYR A 408 8.82 15.19 -6.51
C TYR A 408 10.07 14.83 -7.34
N ASP A 409 9.92 14.66 -8.65
CA ASP A 409 11.06 14.45 -9.56
C ASP A 409 12.00 15.66 -9.54
N TYR A 410 11.45 16.87 -9.50
CA TYR A 410 12.23 18.08 -9.38
C TYR A 410 12.93 18.21 -8.03
N TYR A 411 12.27 17.86 -6.93
CA TYR A 411 12.88 17.78 -5.61
C TYR A 411 14.12 16.86 -5.62
N ASN A 412 14.01 15.66 -6.22
CA ASN A 412 15.14 14.74 -6.30
C ASN A 412 16.32 15.31 -7.09
N GLN A 413 16.06 16.06 -8.18
CA GLN A 413 17.12 16.76 -8.93
C GLN A 413 17.82 17.83 -8.07
N LEU A 414 17.11 18.46 -7.13
CA LEU A 414 17.72 19.44 -6.22
C LEU A 414 18.52 18.73 -5.12
N VAL A 415 18.04 17.59 -4.63
CA VAL A 415 18.83 16.73 -3.71
C VAL A 415 20.13 16.29 -4.37
N ASP A 416 20.13 15.90 -5.66
CA ASP A 416 21.36 15.59 -6.42
C ASP A 416 22.36 16.76 -6.37
N LYS A 417 21.90 17.98 -6.63
CA LYS A 417 22.78 19.17 -6.62
C LYS A 417 23.37 19.41 -5.23
N ILE A 418 22.62 19.14 -4.15
CA ILE A 418 23.14 19.23 -2.78
C ILE A 418 24.20 18.14 -2.55
N LEU A 419 23.92 16.89 -2.95
CA LEU A 419 24.87 15.78 -2.80
C LEU A 419 26.17 15.99 -3.58
N TYR A 420 26.14 16.73 -4.69
CA TYR A 420 27.33 17.17 -5.42
C TYR A 420 27.97 18.47 -4.87
N GLY A 421 27.45 19.03 -3.78
CA GLY A 421 27.94 20.28 -3.20
C GLY A 421 27.71 21.52 -4.08
N GLN A 422 26.76 21.48 -4.99
CA GLN A 422 26.47 22.55 -5.96
C GLN A 422 25.38 23.51 -5.46
N MET A 423 24.68 23.19 -4.40
CA MET A 423 23.53 23.93 -3.89
C MET A 423 23.40 23.74 -2.38
N THR A 424 22.96 24.76 -1.66
CA THR A 424 22.58 24.69 -0.26
C THR A 424 21.13 24.28 -0.10
N ALA A 425 20.72 23.83 1.09
CA ALA A 425 19.32 23.51 1.42
C ALA A 425 18.39 24.73 1.22
N GLN A 426 18.87 25.95 1.57
CA GLN A 426 18.13 27.19 1.38
C GLN A 426 17.88 27.48 -0.13
N GLU A 427 18.91 27.39 -0.95
CA GLU A 427 18.81 27.61 -2.40
C GLU A 427 17.89 26.56 -3.06
N ALA A 428 17.98 25.30 -2.62
CA ALA A 428 17.10 24.23 -3.11
C ALA A 428 15.64 24.48 -2.73
N ALA A 429 15.37 24.93 -1.50
CA ALA A 429 14.03 25.28 -1.04
C ALA A 429 13.43 26.46 -1.82
N GLU A 430 14.23 27.49 -2.13
CA GLU A 430 13.81 28.65 -2.92
C GLU A 430 13.47 28.23 -4.36
N ASP A 431 14.30 27.38 -4.96
CA ASP A 431 14.08 26.88 -6.33
C ASP A 431 12.87 25.94 -6.38
N LEU A 432 12.72 25.02 -5.42
CA LEU A 432 11.55 24.15 -5.32
C LEU A 432 10.25 24.93 -5.12
N PHE A 433 10.24 25.94 -4.24
CA PHE A 433 9.07 26.76 -4.01
C PHE A 433 8.61 27.48 -5.30
N LYS A 434 9.54 28.05 -6.02
CA LYS A 434 9.27 28.73 -7.30
C LYS A 434 8.80 27.75 -8.39
N MET A 435 9.58 26.71 -8.64
CA MET A 435 9.30 25.76 -9.73
C MET A 435 8.14 24.85 -9.41
N GLY A 436 7.99 24.41 -8.16
CA GLY A 436 6.87 23.60 -7.73
C GLY A 436 5.54 24.30 -7.91
N ASN A 437 5.40 25.56 -7.50
CA ASN A 437 4.20 26.35 -7.77
C ASN A 437 3.97 26.56 -9.27
N GLN A 438 5.03 26.71 -10.07
CA GLN A 438 4.90 26.83 -11.53
C GLN A 438 4.43 25.51 -12.17
N ILE A 439 4.88 24.36 -11.68
CA ILE A 439 4.45 23.04 -12.15
C ILE A 439 2.99 22.84 -11.80
N MET A 440 2.62 23.07 -10.55
CA MET A 440 1.24 22.87 -10.05
C MET A 440 0.21 23.80 -10.68
N SER A 441 0.61 24.96 -11.19
CA SER A 441 -0.29 25.95 -11.81
C SER A 441 -0.57 25.72 -13.30
N ARG A 442 -0.07 24.64 -13.90
CA ARG A 442 -0.31 24.28 -15.31
C ARG A 442 -1.61 23.52 -15.49
#